data_6927316cb4e772d310a82c8ae37f3479
#
_entry.id   6927316cb4e772d310a82c8ae37f3479
#
_cell.length_a   1.000
_cell.length_b   1.000
_cell.length_c   1.000
_cell.angle_alpha   90.00
_cell.angle_beta   90.00
_cell.angle_gamma   90.00
#
_symmetry.space_group_name_H-M   'P 1'
#
loop_
_entity.id
_entity.type
_entity.pdbx_description
1 polymer ?
#
loop_
_entity_poly.entity_id
_entity_poly.type
_entity_poly.pdbx_seq_one_letter_code
_entity_poly.pdbx_strand_id
1 'polypeptide(L)'
;MYFMRLNLSLIHIWVQELIDLQMDAAVPDSTITQKQAELNRLYDSFSAKYGLINDRANRLAYADDSSYYLLCALEVIDEDGKLERKADMFTKQTIKPHQAVAVVDTASEALAVSISEKACVDMSYMSQLTGKTKEELAGELQGVILDVYKRQALCDDR
;
A
#
# COMPACT_ATOMS: atom_id res chain seq x y z
N MET A 1 -15.80 -17.52 23.85
CA MET A 1 -14.47 -17.44 23.20
C MET A 1 -14.51 -17.80 21.70
N TYR A 2 -15.12 -18.90 21.27
CA TYR A 2 -15.19 -19.34 19.87
C TYR A 2 -15.84 -18.29 18.92
N PHE A 3 -17.02 -17.75 19.28
CA PHE A 3 -17.73 -16.75 18.47
C PHE A 3 -16.97 -15.40 18.35
N MET A 4 -16.21 -15.02 19.35
CA MET A 4 -15.39 -13.81 19.31
C MET A 4 -14.25 -13.97 18.30
N ARG A 5 -13.56 -15.12 18.31
CA ARG A 5 -12.51 -15.44 17.32
C ARG A 5 -13.06 -15.45 15.90
N LEU A 6 -14.24 -16.02 15.68
CA LEU A 6 -14.88 -16.05 14.37
C LEU A 6 -15.18 -14.65 13.83
N ASN A 7 -15.70 -13.73 14.68
CA ASN A 7 -15.99 -12.37 14.29
C ASN A 7 -14.71 -11.57 13.94
N LEU A 8 -13.65 -11.73 14.71
CA LEU A 8 -12.39 -11.06 14.43
C LEU A 8 -11.71 -11.60 13.16
N SER A 9 -11.79 -12.92 12.94
CA SER A 9 -11.33 -13.54 11.69
C SER A 9 -12.11 -13.01 10.48
N LEU A 10 -13.41 -12.75 10.62
CA LEU A 10 -14.21 -12.11 9.57
C LEU A 10 -13.72 -10.69 9.30
N ILE A 11 -13.51 -9.87 10.34
CA ILE A 11 -12.96 -8.51 10.17
C ILE A 11 -11.62 -8.58 9.45
N HIS A 12 -10.74 -9.52 9.81
CA HIS A 12 -9.44 -9.70 9.14
C HIS A 12 -9.61 -10.00 7.65
N ILE A 13 -10.47 -10.94 7.28
CA ILE A 13 -10.76 -11.26 5.87
C ILE A 13 -11.25 -10.02 5.13
N TRP A 14 -12.15 -9.24 5.71
CA TRP A 14 -12.71 -8.05 5.08
C TRP A 14 -11.67 -6.93 4.94
N VAL A 15 -10.74 -6.81 5.89
CA VAL A 15 -9.60 -5.89 5.78
C VAL A 15 -8.67 -6.30 4.63
N GLN A 16 -8.35 -7.58 4.50
CA GLN A 16 -7.53 -8.10 3.41
C GLN A 16 -8.20 -7.85 2.05
N GLU A 17 -9.48 -8.20 1.92
CA GLU A 17 -10.24 -7.94 0.69
C GLU A 17 -10.29 -6.44 0.34
N LEU A 18 -10.43 -5.56 1.34
CA LEU A 18 -10.42 -4.11 1.11
C LEU A 18 -9.04 -3.62 0.64
N ILE A 19 -7.96 -4.17 1.18
CA ILE A 19 -6.59 -3.89 0.73
C ILE A 19 -6.43 -4.31 -0.73
N ASP A 20 -6.83 -5.53 -1.07
CA ASP A 20 -6.73 -6.07 -2.43
C ASP A 20 -7.53 -5.24 -3.43
N LEU A 21 -8.78 -4.85 -3.07
CA LEU A 21 -9.60 -3.97 -3.90
C LEU A 21 -8.97 -2.58 -4.12
N GLN A 22 -8.29 -2.02 -3.11
CA GLN A 22 -7.61 -0.74 -3.23
C GLN A 22 -6.33 -0.83 -4.07
N MET A 23 -5.70 -1.99 -4.17
CA MET A 23 -4.51 -2.22 -5.00
C MET A 23 -4.82 -2.39 -6.47
N ASP A 24 -6.07 -2.73 -6.83
CA ASP A 24 -6.49 -2.91 -8.22
C ASP A 24 -7.02 -1.60 -8.81
N ALA A 25 -6.29 -1.06 -9.78
CA ALA A 25 -6.67 0.18 -10.48
C ALA A 25 -7.97 0.07 -11.30
N ALA A 26 -8.44 -1.14 -11.60
CA ALA A 26 -9.66 -1.36 -12.36
C ALA A 26 -10.93 -1.33 -11.49
N VAL A 27 -10.79 -1.35 -10.17
CA VAL A 27 -11.92 -1.38 -9.24
C VAL A 27 -12.50 0.03 -9.08
N PRO A 28 -13.82 0.22 -9.29
CA PRO A 28 -14.48 1.51 -9.09
C PRO A 28 -14.47 1.93 -7.61
N ASP A 29 -14.35 3.23 -7.35
CA ASP A 29 -14.41 3.81 -5.99
C ASP A 29 -15.71 3.45 -5.25
N SER A 30 -16.81 3.27 -5.98
CA SER A 30 -18.09 2.84 -5.41
C SER A 30 -18.01 1.47 -4.74
N THR A 31 -17.26 0.54 -5.32
CA THR A 31 -17.04 -0.81 -4.76
C THR A 31 -16.21 -0.73 -3.47
N ILE A 32 -15.17 0.11 -3.48
CA ILE A 32 -14.33 0.36 -2.29
C ILE A 32 -15.19 0.97 -1.17
N THR A 33 -16.00 1.99 -1.49
CA THR A 33 -16.89 2.65 -0.51
C THR A 33 -17.91 1.68 0.07
N GLN A 34 -18.51 0.82 -0.76
CA GLN A 34 -19.42 -0.22 -0.28
C GLN A 34 -18.72 -1.17 0.68
N LYS A 35 -17.51 -1.63 0.33
CA LYS A 35 -16.73 -2.53 1.18
C LYS A 35 -16.35 -1.89 2.51
N GLN A 36 -15.99 -0.61 2.50
CA GLN A 36 -15.75 0.18 3.71
C GLN A 36 -16.99 0.26 4.62
N ALA A 37 -18.16 0.48 4.04
CA ALA A 37 -19.42 0.51 4.80
C ALA A 37 -19.74 -0.84 5.45
N GLU A 38 -19.46 -1.95 4.76
CA GLU A 38 -19.63 -3.29 5.30
C GLU A 38 -18.63 -3.58 6.42
N LEU A 39 -17.35 -3.23 6.24
CA LEU A 39 -16.34 -3.35 7.27
C LEU A 39 -16.70 -2.52 8.52
N ASN A 40 -17.22 -1.30 8.35
CA ASN A 40 -17.68 -0.48 9.45
C ASN A 40 -18.79 -1.17 10.26
N ARG A 41 -19.78 -1.78 9.59
CA ARG A 41 -20.88 -2.50 10.27
C ARG A 41 -20.36 -3.69 11.07
N LEU A 42 -19.43 -4.45 10.49
CA LEU A 42 -18.80 -5.59 11.18
C LEU A 42 -18.02 -5.15 12.41
N TYR A 43 -17.21 -4.10 12.26
CA TYR A 43 -16.45 -3.53 13.36
C TYR A 43 -17.37 -3.01 14.47
N ASP A 44 -18.42 -2.24 14.13
CA ASP A 44 -19.35 -1.69 15.13
C ASP A 44 -20.12 -2.79 15.86
N SER A 45 -20.50 -3.86 15.15
CA SER A 45 -21.12 -5.04 15.77
C SER A 45 -20.16 -5.78 16.71
N PHE A 46 -18.89 -5.87 16.33
CA PHE A 46 -17.85 -6.49 17.15
C PHE A 46 -17.60 -5.65 18.42
N SER A 47 -17.33 -4.36 18.25
CA SER A 47 -16.96 -3.46 19.36
C SER A 47 -18.09 -3.28 20.36
N ALA A 48 -19.33 -3.23 19.90
CA ALA A 48 -20.49 -3.17 20.76
C ALA A 48 -20.66 -4.41 21.67
N LYS A 49 -20.18 -5.57 21.21
CA LYS A 49 -20.33 -6.84 21.92
C LYS A 49 -19.11 -7.24 22.75
N TYR A 50 -17.91 -6.94 22.25
CA TYR A 50 -16.66 -7.45 22.79
C TYR A 50 -15.68 -6.36 23.23
N GLY A 51 -16.06 -5.09 23.11
CA GLY A 51 -15.15 -3.96 23.37
C GLY A 51 -14.19 -3.69 22.22
N LEU A 52 -13.20 -2.86 22.47
CA LEU A 52 -12.20 -2.47 21.45
C LEU A 52 -11.29 -3.66 21.15
N ILE A 53 -10.81 -3.71 19.90
CA ILE A 53 -9.81 -4.70 19.48
C ILE A 53 -8.56 -4.60 20.39
N ASN A 54 -8.14 -3.35 20.69
CA ASN A 54 -6.99 -3.06 21.54
C ASN A 54 -7.21 -3.33 23.05
N ASP A 55 -8.43 -3.67 23.48
CA ASP A 55 -8.69 -4.00 24.87
C ASP A 55 -7.82 -5.15 25.36
N ARG A 56 -7.38 -5.06 26.62
CA ARG A 56 -6.51 -6.06 27.24
C ARG A 56 -7.06 -7.48 27.14
N ALA A 57 -8.38 -7.66 27.27
CA ALA A 57 -9.03 -8.96 27.18
C ALA A 57 -8.91 -9.56 25.76
N ASN A 58 -9.12 -8.73 24.74
CA ASN A 58 -8.99 -9.13 23.35
C ASN A 58 -7.53 -9.40 23.00
N ARG A 59 -6.59 -8.57 23.46
CA ARG A 59 -5.15 -8.78 23.28
C ARG A 59 -4.68 -10.12 23.83
N LEU A 60 -5.11 -10.48 25.02
CA LEU A 60 -4.76 -11.77 25.63
C LEU A 60 -5.38 -12.96 24.89
N ALA A 61 -6.60 -12.79 24.36
CA ALA A 61 -7.29 -13.86 23.63
C ALA A 61 -6.67 -14.16 22.26
N TYR A 62 -5.93 -13.19 21.69
CA TYR A 62 -5.32 -13.26 20.34
C TYR A 62 -3.79 -13.15 20.35
N ALA A 63 -3.15 -13.32 21.50
CA ALA A 63 -1.70 -13.18 21.65
C ALA A 63 -0.89 -14.06 20.68
N ASP A 64 -1.44 -15.21 20.28
CA ASP A 64 -0.81 -16.18 19.39
C ASP A 64 -1.15 -15.96 17.90
N ASP A 65 -1.97 -14.94 17.57
CA ASP A 65 -2.37 -14.64 16.20
C ASP A 65 -1.55 -13.48 15.63
N SER A 66 -0.68 -13.77 14.66
CA SER A 66 0.17 -12.77 14.01
C SER A 66 -0.64 -11.68 13.28
N SER A 67 -1.86 -12.01 12.83
CA SER A 67 -2.77 -11.10 12.15
C SER A 67 -3.39 -10.06 13.07
N TYR A 68 -3.35 -10.30 14.39
CA TYR A 68 -3.97 -9.42 15.39
C TYR A 68 -3.42 -7.99 15.33
N TYR A 69 -2.12 -7.82 15.06
CA TYR A 69 -1.51 -6.50 14.98
C TYR A 69 -2.05 -5.65 13.82
N LEU A 70 -2.40 -6.28 12.70
CA LEU A 70 -3.08 -5.60 11.59
C LEU A 70 -4.45 -5.06 12.05
N LEU A 71 -5.16 -5.84 12.84
CA LEU A 71 -6.48 -5.45 13.34
C LEU A 71 -6.39 -4.36 14.42
N CYS A 72 -5.36 -4.36 15.25
CA CYS A 72 -5.09 -3.28 16.20
C CYS A 72 -4.92 -1.92 15.51
N ALA A 73 -4.38 -1.89 14.30
CA ALA A 73 -4.22 -0.67 13.50
C ALA A 73 -5.53 -0.06 12.99
N LEU A 74 -6.67 -0.77 13.14
CA LEU A 74 -7.99 -0.24 12.82
C LEU A 74 -8.49 0.79 13.84
N GLU A 75 -7.86 0.87 15.00
CA GLU A 75 -8.22 1.75 16.12
C GLU A 75 -7.09 2.72 16.42
N VAL A 76 -7.40 4.01 16.50
CA VAL A 76 -6.53 5.03 17.07
C VAL A 76 -6.96 5.24 18.51
N ILE A 77 -6.08 4.88 19.44
CA ILE A 77 -6.34 4.87 20.88
C ILE A 77 -5.62 6.06 21.52
N ASP A 78 -6.30 6.77 22.41
CA ASP A 78 -5.74 7.86 23.20
C ASP A 78 -4.84 7.35 24.35
N GLU A 79 -4.25 8.27 25.10
CA GLU A 79 -3.37 7.98 26.25
C GLU A 79 -4.11 7.27 27.40
N ASP A 80 -5.43 7.43 27.49
CA ASP A 80 -6.29 6.78 28.48
C ASP A 80 -6.76 5.39 28.04
N GLY A 81 -6.40 4.94 26.83
CA GLY A 81 -6.81 3.65 26.27
C GLY A 81 -8.21 3.64 25.69
N LYS A 82 -8.79 4.81 25.41
CA LYS A 82 -10.11 4.94 24.77
C LYS A 82 -9.97 5.15 23.27
N LEU A 83 -10.99 4.76 22.53
CA LEU A 83 -11.04 4.98 21.09
C LEU A 83 -11.16 6.49 20.81
N GLU A 84 -10.09 7.08 20.26
CA GLU A 84 -10.11 8.44 19.75
C GLU A 84 -10.86 8.50 18.41
N ARG A 85 -10.49 7.61 17.47
CA ARG A 85 -11.11 7.48 16.16
C ARG A 85 -10.83 6.13 15.53
N LYS A 86 -11.64 5.76 14.55
CA LYS A 86 -11.34 4.63 13.66
C LYS A 86 -10.24 5.02 12.67
N ALA A 87 -9.47 4.07 12.19
CA ALA A 87 -8.46 4.29 11.16
C ALA A 87 -9.06 4.84 9.86
N ASP A 88 -8.27 5.57 9.09
CA ASP A 88 -8.70 6.19 7.83
C ASP A 88 -9.19 5.18 6.79
N MET A 89 -8.76 3.94 6.86
CA MET A 89 -9.19 2.82 6.01
C MET A 89 -10.73 2.65 5.97
N PHE A 90 -11.45 3.01 7.03
CA PHE A 90 -12.91 2.91 7.09
C PHE A 90 -13.64 3.94 6.24
N THR A 91 -12.98 5.06 5.88
CA THR A 91 -13.62 6.22 5.23
C THR A 91 -12.90 6.72 4.00
N LYS A 92 -11.62 6.39 3.85
CA LYS A 92 -10.76 6.88 2.77
C LYS A 92 -10.05 5.71 2.09
N GLN A 93 -9.71 5.89 0.83
CA GLN A 93 -8.76 5.02 0.16
C GLN A 93 -7.37 5.33 0.71
N THR A 94 -6.78 4.36 1.39
CA THR A 94 -5.46 4.48 2.04
C THR A 94 -4.33 3.95 1.17
N ILE A 95 -4.66 3.08 0.21
CA ILE A 95 -3.72 2.48 -0.74
C ILE A 95 -4.13 2.97 -2.12
N LYS A 96 -3.18 3.54 -2.87
CA LYS A 96 -3.36 3.87 -4.28
C LYS A 96 -2.63 2.82 -5.11
N PRO A 97 -3.28 2.26 -6.14
CA PRO A 97 -2.60 1.36 -7.05
C PRO A 97 -1.41 2.07 -7.70
N HIS A 98 -0.31 1.37 -7.84
CA HIS A 98 0.84 1.89 -8.56
C HIS A 98 0.47 2.05 -10.04
N GLN A 99 0.32 3.30 -10.50
CA GLN A 99 0.16 3.59 -11.91
C GLN A 99 1.54 3.68 -12.53
N ALA A 100 1.88 2.75 -13.40
CA ALA A 100 3.09 2.84 -14.19
C ALA A 100 3.04 4.14 -15.01
N VAL A 101 4.08 4.97 -14.91
CA VAL A 101 4.20 6.20 -15.67
C VAL A 101 4.45 5.82 -17.13
N ALA A 102 3.50 6.11 -18.00
CA ALA A 102 3.59 5.70 -19.41
C ALA A 102 4.46 6.64 -20.27
N VAL A 103 4.52 7.93 -19.94
CA VAL A 103 5.27 8.96 -20.69
C VAL A 103 5.77 10.01 -19.70
N VAL A 104 6.98 10.50 -19.91
CA VAL A 104 7.59 11.63 -19.20
C VAL A 104 8.28 12.58 -20.18
N ASP A 105 8.36 13.85 -19.82
CA ASP A 105 8.88 14.89 -20.73
C ASP A 105 10.40 15.07 -20.60
N THR A 106 10.97 14.78 -19.44
CA THR A 106 12.38 15.07 -19.14
C THR A 106 13.19 13.81 -18.83
N ALA A 107 14.49 13.86 -19.16
CA ALA A 107 15.43 12.77 -18.85
C ALA A 107 15.57 12.53 -17.34
N SER A 108 15.46 13.59 -16.52
CA SER A 108 15.52 13.46 -15.06
C SER A 108 14.32 12.74 -14.47
N GLU A 109 13.12 12.99 -15.00
CA GLU A 109 11.91 12.25 -14.62
C GLU A 109 12.00 10.79 -15.05
N ALA A 110 12.43 10.52 -16.31
CA ALA A 110 12.65 9.17 -16.78
C ALA A 110 13.66 8.39 -15.92
N LEU A 111 14.71 9.05 -15.46
CA LEU A 111 15.68 8.48 -14.53
C LEU A 111 15.03 8.12 -13.18
N ALA A 112 14.26 9.04 -12.60
CA ALA A 112 13.55 8.79 -11.34
C ALA A 112 12.58 7.63 -11.46
N VAL A 113 11.80 7.55 -12.57
CA VAL A 113 10.89 6.44 -12.85
C VAL A 113 11.64 5.13 -13.03
N SER A 114 12.75 5.13 -13.80
CA SER A 114 13.58 3.94 -14.00
C SER A 114 14.13 3.38 -12.67
N ILE A 115 14.62 4.26 -11.80
CA ILE A 115 15.12 3.85 -10.49
C ILE A 115 13.98 3.33 -9.59
N SER A 116 12.81 3.98 -9.61
CA SER A 116 11.68 3.57 -8.76
C SER A 116 11.04 2.24 -9.17
N GLU A 117 10.96 1.97 -10.48
CA GLU A 117 10.28 0.77 -11.01
C GLU A 117 11.23 -0.41 -11.26
N LYS A 118 12.46 -0.12 -11.71
CA LYS A 118 13.44 -1.15 -12.08
C LYS A 118 14.57 -1.31 -11.07
N ALA A 119 14.64 -0.41 -10.08
CA ALA A 119 15.75 -0.31 -9.13
C ALA A 119 17.13 -0.15 -9.79
N CYS A 120 17.17 0.25 -11.06
CA CYS A 120 18.39 0.49 -11.84
C CYS A 120 18.15 1.57 -12.91
N VAL A 121 19.24 2.04 -13.54
CA VAL A 121 19.15 2.97 -14.66
C VAL A 121 19.06 2.17 -15.95
N ASP A 122 17.87 2.02 -16.47
CA ASP A 122 17.59 1.34 -17.74
C ASP A 122 17.39 2.38 -18.85
N MET A 123 18.45 2.61 -19.65
CA MET A 123 18.41 3.58 -20.75
C MET A 123 17.40 3.21 -21.84
N SER A 124 17.12 1.91 -22.02
CA SER A 124 16.13 1.46 -22.99
C SER A 124 14.72 1.79 -22.54
N TYR A 125 14.44 1.57 -21.26
CA TYR A 125 13.18 1.92 -20.62
C TYR A 125 12.97 3.44 -20.61
N MET A 126 13.99 4.22 -20.24
CA MET A 126 13.95 5.68 -20.27
C MET A 126 13.70 6.24 -21.66
N SER A 127 14.28 5.62 -22.71
CA SER A 127 14.04 5.94 -24.11
C SER A 127 12.57 5.71 -24.50
N GLN A 128 11.96 4.63 -24.02
CA GLN A 128 10.52 4.35 -24.24
C GLN A 128 9.62 5.38 -23.55
N LEU A 129 9.96 5.79 -22.32
CA LEU A 129 9.20 6.77 -21.57
C LEU A 129 9.24 8.17 -22.15
N THR A 130 10.38 8.59 -22.69
CA THR A 130 10.60 9.97 -23.19
C THR A 130 10.46 10.10 -24.70
N GLY A 131 10.52 9.00 -25.45
CA GLY A 131 10.64 9.01 -26.90
C GLY A 131 11.98 9.54 -27.44
N LYS A 132 12.96 9.81 -26.56
CA LYS A 132 14.31 10.30 -26.90
C LYS A 132 15.28 9.14 -27.14
N THR A 133 16.34 9.40 -27.91
CA THR A 133 17.41 8.42 -28.08
C THR A 133 18.27 8.27 -26.84
N LYS A 134 18.98 7.14 -26.72
CA LYS A 134 19.89 6.89 -25.57
C LYS A 134 21.01 7.94 -25.50
N GLU A 135 21.48 8.41 -26.66
CA GLU A 135 22.52 9.42 -26.79
C GLU A 135 22.05 10.78 -26.29
N GLU A 136 20.80 11.18 -26.62
CA GLU A 136 20.19 12.42 -26.13
C GLU A 136 19.99 12.37 -24.62
N LEU A 137 19.48 11.26 -24.10
CA LEU A 137 19.31 11.05 -22.67
C LEU A 137 20.64 11.08 -21.91
N ALA A 138 21.69 10.46 -22.46
CA ALA A 138 23.02 10.50 -21.88
C ALA A 138 23.61 11.92 -21.86
N GLY A 139 23.34 12.70 -22.92
CA GLY A 139 23.74 14.11 -23.00
C GLY A 139 23.02 15.00 -21.97
N GLU A 140 21.67 14.85 -21.83
CA GLU A 140 20.88 15.62 -20.86
C GLU A 140 21.20 15.27 -19.41
N LEU A 141 21.62 14.05 -19.15
CA LEU A 141 21.96 13.56 -17.80
C LEU A 141 23.47 13.65 -17.51
N GLN A 142 24.24 14.30 -18.38
CA GLN A 142 25.67 14.51 -18.22
C GLN A 142 25.94 15.32 -16.92
N GLY A 143 26.68 14.73 -15.98
CA GLY A 143 26.92 15.30 -14.65
C GLY A 143 26.00 14.76 -13.54
N VAL A 144 24.88 14.15 -13.88
CA VAL A 144 23.99 13.47 -12.93
C VAL A 144 24.33 11.98 -12.85
N ILE A 145 24.75 11.38 -13.96
CA ILE A 145 25.04 9.94 -14.10
C ILE A 145 26.54 9.70 -14.37
N LEU A 146 27.42 10.31 -13.60
CA LEU A 146 28.87 10.13 -13.79
C LEU A 146 29.39 8.70 -13.57
N ASP A 147 28.62 7.82 -12.90
CA ASP A 147 29.06 6.48 -12.49
C ASP A 147 28.19 5.32 -12.99
N VAL A 148 27.14 5.60 -13.76
CA VAL A 148 26.11 4.60 -14.10
C VAL A 148 26.56 3.68 -15.22
N TYR A 149 27.38 4.15 -16.17
CA TYR A 149 27.91 3.32 -17.26
C TYR A 149 28.78 2.14 -16.76
N LYS A 150 29.41 2.29 -15.60
CA LYS A 150 30.22 1.20 -15.00
C LYS A 150 29.39 0.15 -14.25
N ARG A 151 28.14 0.49 -13.86
CA ARG A 151 27.22 -0.43 -13.16
C ARG A 151 26.17 -1.06 -14.07
N GLN A 152 25.99 -0.58 -15.30
CA GLN A 152 24.97 -1.06 -16.23
C GLN A 152 25.27 -2.49 -16.75
N ALA A 153 26.53 -2.91 -16.73
CA ALA A 153 26.92 -4.31 -17.00
C ALA A 153 26.31 -5.33 -16.01
N LEU A 154 25.72 -4.87 -14.90
CA LEU A 154 25.07 -5.70 -13.89
C LEU A 154 23.56 -5.91 -14.12
N CYS A 155 22.92 -5.10 -14.97
CA CYS A 155 21.49 -5.25 -15.28
C CYS A 155 21.23 -6.04 -16.56
N ASP A 156 22.18 -6.09 -17.50
CA ASP A 156 22.04 -6.81 -18.77
C ASP A 156 22.30 -8.35 -18.64
N ASP A 157 22.80 -8.81 -17.49
CA ASP A 157 23.13 -10.23 -17.23
C ASP A 157 22.09 -10.99 -16.36
N ARG A 158 20.82 -10.50 -16.26
CA ARG A 158 19.76 -11.23 -15.54
C ARG A 158 18.55 -11.46 -16.37
#